data_b1157bce5fb01de3a73ec930bf46ce88
#
_entry.id   b1157bce5fb01de3a73ec930bf46ce88
#
_cell.length_a   1.000
_cell.length_b   1.000
_cell.length_c   1.000
_cell.angle_alpha   90.00
_cell.angle_beta   90.00
_cell.angle_gamma   90.00
#
_symmetry.space_group_name_H-M   'P 1'
#
loop_
_entity.id
_entity.type
_entity.pdbx_description
1 polymer ?
#
loop_
_entity_poly.entity_id
_entity_poly.type
_entity_poly.pdbx_seq_one_letter_code
_entity_poly.pdbx_strand_id
1 'polypeptide(L)'
;MAPVAAPQHRTAIAYGRDPIGAVHDGGGAAAAVRQLRGSLFEAVAGSEVVGVAVCDREFRYLFWNRCMEEMTGLPAAAVLGRNALEVYPHLREEGLEGVLRRVLAGETVSLPDRRYTVPGVRSGWLWARYHPHRGADGAVCGVVGLVHEVTERVRAEAESRWLAHHDPLTGLPNRRFFAERLAEAVEEGPRRALVCFLDLDRFKGVNDSLGHTVGDRLLVEVAGRLRRAVPPGATVARLGGDEFAVLARAEGGTGAAVLAEALQGALAPPVRLDGYEVHATAAIGVAVSGARSRTPEALLRAADQAMHRAKAGGPGRWARYDAAMHAATVARLRAETGLRRALERGEVTAFLQPVVSLATGRIAGAEALARWRSAGRGWVPPAEFVGAAEENGLIGELGEQVLRQACRAAAAWPHPLPVSVNLSVRQLARADLPERVAAVLAESGLPAGRLRLEVTESLVARDPDAAAAVLARLRAAGVRIWMDDFGTGYSSLGLLHRLPVDGVKVDRSFVAALAGGCRAERIVATVLGLGRALALETVAEGVETPEQLATLRDLGCHAAQGFLFARPLSPQAFAELLARAPRW
;
A
#
# COMPACT_ATOMS: atom_id res chain seq x y z
N MET A 1 25.68 -23.47 12.73
CA MET A 1 25.84 -23.88 11.32
C MET A 1 26.69 -22.81 10.64
N ALA A 2 27.70 -23.24 9.94
CA ALA A 2 28.85 -22.45 9.49
C ALA A 2 28.50 -21.27 8.55
N PRO A 3 29.32 -20.19 8.52
CA PRO A 3 29.12 -19.06 7.62
C PRO A 3 29.53 -19.45 6.20
N VAL A 4 28.65 -19.11 5.24
CA VAL A 4 28.90 -19.28 3.81
C VAL A 4 29.90 -18.20 3.37
N ALA A 5 31.08 -18.65 2.97
CA ALA A 5 32.17 -17.83 2.44
C ALA A 5 31.79 -17.24 1.07
N ALA A 6 32.08 -15.96 0.89
CA ALA A 6 32.03 -15.28 -0.41
C ALA A 6 33.05 -15.92 -1.40
N PRO A 7 32.69 -16.07 -2.68
CA PRO A 7 33.64 -16.54 -3.66
C PRO A 7 34.66 -15.46 -4.01
N GLN A 8 35.86 -15.63 -3.54
CA GLN A 8 37.05 -14.93 -4.06
C GLN A 8 37.39 -15.49 -5.43
N HIS A 9 36.89 -14.92 -6.50
CA HIS A 9 37.45 -15.17 -7.83
C HIS A 9 38.77 -14.39 -8.00
N ARG A 10 39.83 -14.92 -7.41
CA ARG A 10 41.20 -14.69 -7.86
C ARG A 10 41.50 -15.67 -8.99
N THR A 11 41.17 -15.32 -10.20
CA THR A 11 41.77 -15.95 -11.38
C THR A 11 43.14 -15.31 -11.52
N ALA A 12 44.12 -15.87 -10.84
CA ALA A 12 45.53 -15.67 -11.18
C ALA A 12 45.77 -16.36 -12.53
N ILE A 13 45.67 -15.57 -13.62
CA ILE A 13 46.22 -16.00 -14.89
C ILE A 13 47.74 -16.04 -14.69
N ALA A 14 48.26 -17.24 -14.45
CA ALA A 14 49.68 -17.50 -14.49
C ALA A 14 50.15 -17.26 -15.93
N TYR A 15 50.73 -16.11 -16.18
CA TYR A 15 51.52 -15.88 -17.37
C TYR A 15 52.74 -16.79 -17.26
N GLY A 16 52.59 -18.00 -17.80
CA GLY A 16 53.72 -18.89 -18.06
C GLY A 16 54.75 -18.18 -18.94
N ARG A 17 55.98 -18.46 -18.62
CA ARG A 17 57.20 -18.08 -19.30
C ARG A 17 57.04 -17.85 -20.80
N ASP A 18 57.58 -16.72 -21.24
CA ASP A 18 57.87 -16.24 -22.61
C ASP A 18 57.43 -17.20 -23.74
N PRO A 19 56.31 -16.98 -24.41
CA PRO A 19 55.91 -17.81 -25.54
C PRO A 19 56.73 -17.51 -26.82
N ILE A 20 57.69 -16.60 -26.76
CA ILE A 20 58.50 -16.16 -27.91
C ILE A 20 59.93 -16.76 -27.90
N GLY A 21 60.31 -17.56 -26.89
CA GLY A 21 61.65 -18.12 -26.74
C GLY A 21 61.94 -19.36 -27.54
N ALA A 22 61.03 -19.92 -28.34
CA ALA A 22 61.26 -21.20 -29.06
C ALA A 22 60.88 -21.08 -30.55
N VAL A 23 61.47 -20.13 -31.24
CA VAL A 23 61.55 -20.20 -32.71
C VAL A 23 63.05 -20.12 -33.11
N HIS A 24 63.71 -21.26 -33.14
CA HIS A 24 64.94 -21.40 -33.81
C HIS A 24 64.71 -21.70 -35.30
N ASP A 25 65.49 -20.98 -36.15
CA ASP A 25 65.71 -21.08 -37.58
C ASP A 25 64.75 -20.40 -38.54
N GLY A 26 65.25 -19.31 -39.11
CA GLY A 26 64.79 -18.73 -40.35
C GLY A 26 64.60 -17.20 -40.28
N GLY A 27 65.37 -16.43 -41.03
CA GLY A 27 65.31 -14.98 -41.12
C GLY A 27 63.93 -14.39 -41.38
N GLY A 28 62.94 -15.21 -41.77
CA GLY A 28 61.54 -14.87 -41.93
C GLY A 28 60.76 -14.68 -40.59
N ALA A 29 61.10 -15.53 -39.59
CA ALA A 29 60.40 -15.43 -38.29
C ALA A 29 60.76 -14.17 -37.49
N ALA A 30 62.01 -13.76 -37.52
CA ALA A 30 62.49 -12.54 -36.90
C ALA A 30 61.93 -11.28 -37.58
N ALA A 31 61.70 -11.32 -38.90
CA ALA A 31 61.00 -10.24 -39.63
C ALA A 31 59.53 -10.19 -39.31
N ALA A 32 58.87 -11.37 -39.26
CA ALA A 32 57.43 -11.46 -38.85
C ALA A 32 57.19 -10.98 -37.42
N VAL A 33 58.04 -11.32 -36.46
CA VAL A 33 57.97 -10.84 -35.07
C VAL A 33 58.22 -9.35 -34.99
N ARG A 34 59.14 -8.77 -35.77
CA ARG A 34 59.32 -7.31 -35.85
C ARG A 34 58.10 -6.62 -36.45
N GLN A 35 57.55 -7.17 -37.52
CA GLN A 35 56.34 -6.64 -38.15
C GLN A 35 55.12 -6.73 -37.19
N LEU A 36 54.94 -7.84 -36.50
CA LEU A 36 53.90 -8.02 -35.49
C LEU A 36 54.05 -7.01 -34.32
N ARG A 37 55.27 -6.79 -33.83
CA ARG A 37 55.56 -5.77 -32.81
C ARG A 37 55.26 -4.37 -33.30
N GLY A 38 55.55 -4.04 -34.56
CA GLY A 38 55.18 -2.77 -35.17
C GLY A 38 53.68 -2.57 -35.24
N SER A 39 52.97 -3.57 -35.79
CA SER A 39 51.48 -3.50 -35.89
C SER A 39 50.80 -3.45 -34.53
N LEU A 40 51.33 -4.16 -33.53
CA LEU A 40 50.79 -4.13 -32.17
C LEU A 40 51.01 -2.76 -31.52
N PHE A 41 52.17 -2.17 -31.72
CA PHE A 41 52.46 -0.82 -31.25
C PHE A 41 51.55 0.22 -31.93
N GLU A 42 51.38 0.14 -33.25
CA GLU A 42 50.48 1.02 -33.99
C GLU A 42 49.02 0.90 -33.52
N ALA A 43 48.55 -0.35 -33.28
CA ALA A 43 47.20 -0.58 -32.77
C ALA A 43 46.99 -0.01 -31.36
N VAL A 44 47.96 -0.17 -30.46
CA VAL A 44 47.88 0.36 -29.09
C VAL A 44 48.09 1.88 -29.08
N ALA A 45 49.03 2.38 -29.91
CA ALA A 45 49.31 3.80 -30.04
C ALA A 45 48.16 4.58 -30.69
N GLY A 46 47.46 3.95 -31.65
CA GLY A 46 46.24 4.48 -32.29
C GLY A 46 44.95 4.24 -31.52
N SER A 47 45.02 3.68 -30.32
CA SER A 47 43.80 3.41 -29.51
C SER A 47 43.08 4.71 -29.17
N GLU A 48 41.75 4.74 -29.40
CA GLU A 48 40.85 5.82 -28.99
C GLU A 48 40.30 5.59 -27.57
N VAL A 49 40.55 4.40 -26.97
CA VAL A 49 39.98 3.99 -25.70
C VAL A 49 41.00 3.99 -24.56
N VAL A 50 42.28 3.71 -24.91
CA VAL A 50 43.37 3.62 -23.94
C VAL A 50 44.39 4.72 -24.21
N GLY A 51 44.54 5.60 -23.23
CA GLY A 51 45.62 6.58 -23.22
C GLY A 51 46.96 5.90 -23.03
N VAL A 52 47.90 6.19 -23.92
CA VAL A 52 49.28 5.66 -23.87
C VAL A 52 50.26 6.82 -23.75
N ALA A 53 51.03 6.80 -22.68
CA ALA A 53 52.12 7.74 -22.43
C ALA A 53 53.41 6.97 -22.20
N VAL A 54 54.50 7.37 -22.83
CA VAL A 54 55.82 6.82 -22.58
C VAL A 54 56.75 7.92 -22.10
N CYS A 55 57.51 7.68 -21.04
CA CYS A 55 58.53 8.59 -20.57
C CYS A 55 59.90 7.90 -20.44
N ASP A 56 60.96 8.71 -20.51
CA ASP A 56 62.33 8.28 -20.23
C ASP A 56 62.60 8.13 -18.73
N ARG A 57 63.87 7.93 -18.34
CA ARG A 57 64.30 7.76 -16.94
C ARG A 57 64.21 9.05 -16.12
N GLU A 58 64.21 10.19 -16.78
CA GLU A 58 64.05 11.54 -16.23
C GLU A 58 62.57 12.01 -16.25
N PHE A 59 61.64 11.07 -16.55
CA PHE A 59 60.19 11.28 -16.65
C PHE A 59 59.81 12.26 -17.74
N ARG A 60 60.60 12.46 -18.81
CA ARG A 60 60.23 13.26 -19.96
C ARG A 60 59.38 12.46 -20.91
N TYR A 61 58.25 13.02 -21.36
CA TYR A 61 57.37 12.36 -22.30
C TYR A 61 58.04 12.11 -23.65
N LEU A 62 58.13 10.86 -24.06
CA LEU A 62 58.62 10.43 -25.38
C LEU A 62 57.49 10.10 -26.34
N PHE A 63 56.33 9.73 -25.81
CA PHE A 63 55.17 9.39 -26.59
C PHE A 63 53.90 9.77 -25.85
N TRP A 64 52.89 10.21 -26.62
CA TRP A 64 51.62 10.66 -26.15
C TRP A 64 50.59 10.42 -27.25
N ASN A 65 49.62 9.49 -27.07
CA ASN A 65 48.66 9.17 -28.09
C ASN A 65 47.44 10.11 -28.08
N ARG A 66 46.63 10.00 -29.12
CA ARG A 66 45.43 10.82 -29.30
C ARG A 66 44.46 10.69 -28.13
N CYS A 67 44.27 9.50 -27.60
CA CYS A 67 43.42 9.28 -26.41
C CYS A 67 43.89 10.11 -25.20
N MET A 68 45.21 10.22 -24.99
CA MET A 68 45.76 11.10 -23.95
C MET A 68 45.51 12.56 -24.24
N GLU A 69 45.56 12.98 -25.52
CA GLU A 69 45.22 14.38 -25.91
C GLU A 69 43.75 14.68 -25.58
N GLU A 70 42.84 13.78 -25.94
CA GLU A 70 41.39 13.93 -25.70
C GLU A 70 41.04 13.92 -24.21
N MET A 71 41.67 13.02 -23.42
CA MET A 71 41.51 12.93 -21.98
C MET A 71 41.99 14.18 -21.23
N THR A 72 43.12 14.72 -21.63
CA THR A 72 43.81 15.77 -20.89
C THR A 72 43.60 17.15 -21.47
N GLY A 73 43.17 17.27 -22.73
CA GLY A 73 43.10 18.51 -23.50
C GLY A 73 44.46 19.07 -23.88
N LEU A 74 45.56 18.33 -23.68
CA LEU A 74 46.93 18.72 -24.03
C LEU A 74 47.38 18.01 -25.31
N PRO A 75 47.69 18.73 -26.39
CA PRO A 75 48.23 18.09 -27.59
C PRO A 75 49.63 17.53 -27.33
N ALA A 76 49.99 16.46 -28.02
CA ALA A 76 51.31 15.83 -27.89
C ALA A 76 52.47 16.83 -28.02
N ALA A 77 52.38 17.79 -28.96
CA ALA A 77 53.37 18.83 -29.14
C ALA A 77 53.62 19.71 -27.89
N ALA A 78 52.64 19.81 -26.99
CA ALA A 78 52.76 20.62 -25.76
C ALA A 78 53.42 19.84 -24.60
N VAL A 79 53.45 18.51 -24.67
CA VAL A 79 53.95 17.65 -23.57
C VAL A 79 55.24 16.90 -23.92
N LEU A 80 55.48 16.56 -25.19
CA LEU A 80 56.67 15.83 -25.60
C LEU A 80 57.96 16.55 -25.21
N GLY A 81 58.94 15.82 -24.66
CA GLY A 81 60.21 16.32 -24.14
C GLY A 81 60.13 16.99 -22.76
N ARG A 82 58.90 17.29 -22.24
CA ARG A 82 58.72 17.89 -20.91
C ARG A 82 58.62 16.84 -19.84
N ASN A 83 59.02 17.19 -18.63
CA ASN A 83 58.92 16.27 -17.46
C ASN A 83 57.46 16.16 -17.02
N ALA A 84 57.00 14.92 -16.80
CA ALA A 84 55.64 14.59 -16.40
C ALA A 84 55.19 15.31 -15.09
N LEU A 85 56.12 15.48 -14.16
CA LEU A 85 55.86 16.13 -12.88
C LEU A 85 55.89 17.65 -12.94
N GLU A 86 56.38 18.22 -14.09
CA GLU A 86 56.27 19.66 -14.41
C GLU A 86 54.99 19.95 -15.20
N VAL A 87 54.57 19.05 -16.07
CA VAL A 87 53.30 19.14 -16.79
C VAL A 87 52.12 19.02 -15.85
N TYR A 88 52.23 18.13 -14.86
CA TYR A 88 51.20 17.89 -13.84
C TYR A 88 51.80 17.92 -12.41
N PRO A 89 52.08 19.12 -11.85
CA PRO A 89 52.75 19.25 -10.55
C PRO A 89 52.00 18.56 -9.39
N HIS A 90 50.66 18.56 -9.44
CA HIS A 90 49.80 17.90 -8.45
C HIS A 90 49.99 16.39 -8.36
N LEU A 91 50.43 15.72 -9.44
CA LEU A 91 50.72 14.29 -9.42
C LEU A 91 51.92 13.93 -8.53
N ARG A 92 52.78 14.89 -8.24
CA ARG A 92 53.86 14.71 -7.25
C ARG A 92 53.29 14.57 -5.84
N GLU A 93 52.36 15.44 -5.46
CA GLU A 93 51.70 15.41 -4.18
C GLU A 93 50.88 14.11 -4.01
N GLU A 94 50.32 13.60 -5.11
CA GLU A 94 49.57 12.35 -5.15
C GLU A 94 50.46 11.10 -5.16
N GLY A 95 51.79 11.23 -5.06
CA GLY A 95 52.73 10.14 -4.96
C GLY A 95 53.10 9.46 -6.26
N LEU A 96 52.78 10.03 -7.44
CA LEU A 96 53.10 9.44 -8.76
C LEU A 96 54.61 9.28 -8.95
N GLU A 97 55.42 10.23 -8.45
CA GLU A 97 56.90 10.09 -8.53
C GLU A 97 57.40 8.79 -7.91
N GLY A 98 56.87 8.40 -6.75
CA GLY A 98 57.21 7.13 -6.10
C GLY A 98 56.82 5.92 -6.94
N VAL A 99 55.64 5.98 -7.61
CA VAL A 99 55.18 4.94 -8.55
C VAL A 99 56.12 4.82 -9.74
N LEU A 100 56.46 5.94 -10.40
CA LEU A 100 57.37 5.93 -11.55
C LEU A 100 58.76 5.41 -11.19
N ARG A 101 59.30 5.76 -10.02
CA ARG A 101 60.59 5.21 -9.52
C ARG A 101 60.56 3.70 -9.30
N ARG A 102 59.46 3.17 -8.77
CA ARG A 102 59.27 1.71 -8.63
C ARG A 102 59.24 1.01 -9.98
N VAL A 103 58.58 1.65 -10.96
CA VAL A 103 58.52 1.13 -12.32
C VAL A 103 59.91 1.15 -12.97
N LEU A 104 60.70 2.19 -12.77
CA LEU A 104 62.11 2.24 -13.24
C LEU A 104 63.00 1.19 -12.57
N ALA A 105 62.66 0.74 -11.35
CA ALA A 105 63.29 -0.39 -10.67
C ALA A 105 62.87 -1.77 -11.24
N GLY A 106 61.95 -1.80 -12.20
CA GLY A 106 61.51 -3.01 -12.91
C GLY A 106 60.14 -3.55 -12.48
N GLU A 107 59.46 -2.89 -11.57
CA GLU A 107 58.12 -3.32 -11.13
C GLU A 107 57.03 -2.88 -12.15
N THR A 108 55.97 -3.69 -12.27
CA THR A 108 54.71 -3.25 -12.89
C THR A 108 53.76 -2.79 -11.82
N VAL A 109 53.31 -1.53 -11.88
CA VAL A 109 52.43 -0.93 -10.90
C VAL A 109 51.07 -0.64 -11.48
N SER A 110 50.01 -1.15 -10.86
CA SER A 110 48.63 -0.79 -11.19
C SER A 110 48.07 0.14 -10.11
N LEU A 111 47.51 1.24 -10.52
CA LEU A 111 46.76 2.16 -9.64
C LEU A 111 45.27 1.83 -9.76
N PRO A 112 44.54 1.75 -8.63
CA PRO A 112 43.08 1.59 -8.66
C PRO A 112 42.41 2.81 -9.26
N ASP A 113 41.09 2.73 -9.44
CA ASP A 113 40.29 3.85 -9.87
C ASP A 113 40.53 5.07 -8.97
N ARG A 114 40.95 6.17 -9.60
CA ARG A 114 41.25 7.40 -8.88
C ARG A 114 40.65 8.60 -9.63
N ARG A 115 40.25 9.61 -8.85
CA ARG A 115 39.79 10.86 -9.43
C ARG A 115 40.94 11.63 -10.07
N TYR A 116 40.72 12.20 -11.24
CA TYR A 116 41.66 13.15 -11.85
C TYR A 116 40.95 14.47 -12.16
N THR A 117 41.72 15.53 -12.18
CA THR A 117 41.25 16.86 -12.56
C THR A 117 42.29 17.52 -13.44
N VAL A 118 41.88 17.93 -14.65
CA VAL A 118 42.68 18.79 -15.53
C VAL A 118 42.10 20.17 -15.42
N PRO A 119 42.80 21.14 -14.81
CA PRO A 119 42.27 22.47 -14.57
C PRO A 119 41.84 23.15 -15.88
N GLY A 120 40.60 23.65 -15.91
CA GLY A 120 40.04 24.34 -17.07
C GLY A 120 39.57 23.41 -18.21
N VAL A 121 39.76 22.10 -18.12
CA VAL A 121 39.38 21.12 -19.16
C VAL A 121 38.29 20.19 -18.65
N ARG A 122 38.63 19.26 -17.75
CA ARG A 122 37.65 18.27 -17.22
C ARG A 122 38.14 17.57 -15.98
N SER A 123 37.23 16.90 -15.31
CA SER A 123 37.52 15.97 -14.22
C SER A 123 36.76 14.67 -14.40
N GLY A 124 37.31 13.59 -13.90
CA GLY A 124 36.69 12.27 -14.02
C GLY A 124 37.40 11.24 -13.17
N TRP A 125 37.26 9.98 -13.56
CA TRP A 125 37.92 8.85 -12.93
C TRP A 125 38.77 8.13 -13.96
N LEU A 126 40.01 7.73 -13.57
CA LEU A 126 40.90 6.95 -14.40
C LEU A 126 41.42 5.73 -13.64
N TRP A 127 41.69 4.69 -14.38
CA TRP A 127 42.50 3.57 -14.00
C TRP A 127 43.83 3.65 -14.75
N ALA A 128 44.96 3.38 -14.09
CA ALA A 128 46.27 3.47 -14.73
C ALA A 128 47.14 2.26 -14.39
N ARG A 129 47.92 1.83 -15.37
CA ARG A 129 48.92 0.81 -15.18
C ARG A 129 50.23 1.23 -15.82
N TYR A 130 51.28 1.13 -15.05
CA TYR A 130 52.61 1.53 -15.45
C TYR A 130 53.53 0.32 -15.60
N HIS A 131 54.21 0.22 -16.73
CA HIS A 131 55.13 -0.88 -17.07
C HIS A 131 56.52 -0.32 -17.31
N PRO A 132 57.61 -1.09 -16.93
CA PRO A 132 58.95 -0.72 -17.29
C PRO A 132 59.14 -0.82 -18.81
N HIS A 133 59.58 0.28 -19.43
CA HIS A 133 60.04 0.27 -20.82
C HIS A 133 61.49 -0.21 -20.85
N ARG A 134 61.76 -1.29 -21.64
CA ARG A 134 63.08 -1.89 -21.71
C ARG A 134 63.70 -1.62 -23.09
N GLY A 135 64.97 -1.26 -23.08
CA GLY A 135 65.77 -1.11 -24.28
C GLY A 135 66.13 -2.44 -24.90
N ALA A 136 66.90 -2.40 -26.01
CA ALA A 136 67.37 -3.61 -26.72
C ALA A 136 68.33 -4.47 -25.89
N ASP A 137 69.01 -3.87 -24.93
CA ASP A 137 69.93 -4.51 -23.97
C ASP A 137 69.19 -5.12 -22.74
N GLY A 138 67.85 -5.00 -22.69
CA GLY A 138 67.01 -5.45 -21.56
C GLY A 138 67.01 -4.51 -20.36
N ALA A 139 67.79 -3.45 -20.35
CA ALA A 139 67.80 -2.47 -19.29
C ALA A 139 66.50 -1.63 -19.30
N VAL A 140 66.01 -1.21 -18.13
CA VAL A 140 64.86 -0.31 -18.06
C VAL A 140 65.31 1.09 -18.48
N CYS A 141 64.78 1.58 -19.58
CA CYS A 141 65.10 2.89 -20.16
C CYS A 141 63.95 3.92 -19.99
N GLY A 142 62.83 3.51 -19.41
CA GLY A 142 61.71 4.42 -19.22
C GLY A 142 60.45 3.72 -18.64
N VAL A 143 59.32 4.38 -18.74
CA VAL A 143 58.03 3.91 -18.25
C VAL A 143 56.99 3.99 -19.36
N VAL A 144 56.18 2.97 -19.53
CA VAL A 144 54.97 2.98 -20.35
C VAL A 144 53.76 3.07 -19.40
N GLY A 145 53.00 4.14 -19.50
CA GLY A 145 51.72 4.32 -18.81
C GLY A 145 50.55 3.98 -19.74
N LEU A 146 49.70 3.08 -19.29
CA LEU A 146 48.40 2.80 -19.89
C LEU A 146 47.36 3.40 -18.98
N VAL A 147 46.59 4.32 -19.52
CA VAL A 147 45.56 5.08 -18.77
C VAL A 147 44.22 4.86 -19.42
N HIS A 148 43.25 4.47 -18.62
CA HIS A 148 41.88 4.24 -19.10
C HIS A 148 40.92 5.11 -18.33
N GLU A 149 40.09 5.87 -19.04
CA GLU A 149 39.01 6.65 -18.41
C GLU A 149 37.85 5.76 -18.03
N VAL A 150 37.48 5.76 -16.75
CA VAL A 150 36.45 4.88 -16.19
C VAL A 150 35.30 5.68 -15.56
N THR A 151 35.19 6.95 -15.94
CA THR A 151 34.20 7.88 -15.37
C THR A 151 32.76 7.37 -15.50
N GLU A 152 32.40 6.91 -16.70
CA GLU A 152 31.05 6.39 -16.95
C GLU A 152 30.77 5.12 -16.15
N ARG A 153 31.76 4.19 -16.08
CA ARG A 153 31.64 2.97 -15.28
C ARG A 153 31.44 3.29 -13.80
N VAL A 154 32.28 4.15 -13.22
CA VAL A 154 32.20 4.52 -11.81
C VAL A 154 30.88 5.24 -11.49
N ARG A 155 30.40 6.12 -12.40
CA ARG A 155 29.09 6.76 -12.26
C ARG A 155 27.95 5.76 -12.33
N ALA A 156 27.96 4.87 -13.32
CA ALA A 156 26.95 3.82 -13.47
C ALA A 156 26.89 2.88 -12.27
N GLU A 157 28.07 2.50 -11.74
CA GLU A 157 28.15 1.68 -10.51
C GLU A 157 27.63 2.41 -9.27
N ALA A 158 27.90 3.72 -9.17
CA ALA A 158 27.39 4.55 -8.08
C ALA A 158 25.87 4.73 -8.19
N GLU A 159 25.36 5.01 -9.40
CA GLU A 159 23.95 5.11 -9.69
C GLU A 159 23.22 3.79 -9.43
N SER A 160 23.78 2.68 -9.91
CA SER A 160 23.23 1.35 -9.66
C SER A 160 23.16 1.02 -8.16
N ARG A 161 24.19 1.35 -7.39
CA ARG A 161 24.19 1.20 -5.92
C ARG A 161 23.15 2.09 -5.25
N TRP A 162 22.98 3.31 -5.74
CA TRP A 162 21.98 4.23 -5.22
C TRP A 162 20.57 3.73 -5.52
N LEU A 163 20.28 3.33 -6.77
CA LEU A 163 18.98 2.76 -7.20
C LEU A 163 18.64 1.45 -6.49
N ALA A 164 19.64 0.65 -6.11
CA ALA A 164 19.42 -0.55 -5.33
C ALA A 164 18.76 -0.29 -3.96
N HIS A 165 18.88 0.94 -3.41
CA HIS A 165 18.42 1.29 -2.08
C HIS A 165 17.43 2.47 -2.02
N HIS A 166 17.22 3.21 -3.14
CA HIS A 166 16.37 4.40 -3.17
C HIS A 166 15.31 4.31 -4.27
N ASP A 167 14.20 4.98 -4.06
CA ASP A 167 13.14 5.20 -5.04
C ASP A 167 13.57 6.36 -5.97
N PRO A 168 13.61 6.15 -7.30
CA PRO A 168 14.13 7.16 -8.24
C PRO A 168 13.26 8.41 -8.35
N LEU A 169 11.96 8.32 -8.05
CA LEU A 169 11.06 9.45 -8.14
C LEU A 169 11.20 10.37 -6.92
N THR A 170 11.17 9.81 -5.73
CA THR A 170 11.08 10.58 -4.48
C THR A 170 12.42 10.78 -3.78
N GLY A 171 13.44 10.01 -4.17
CA GLY A 171 14.75 9.98 -3.50
C GLY A 171 14.71 9.38 -2.09
N LEU A 172 13.59 8.83 -1.66
CA LEU A 172 13.48 8.13 -0.39
C LEU A 172 14.10 6.73 -0.48
N PRO A 173 14.49 6.12 0.63
CA PRO A 173 14.72 4.69 0.72
C PRO A 173 13.61 3.88 0.04
N ASN A 174 14.00 2.83 -0.71
CA ASN A 174 13.06 1.93 -1.34
C ASN A 174 12.64 0.78 -0.40
N ARG A 175 11.76 -0.10 -0.86
CA ARG A 175 11.27 -1.27 -0.12
C ARG A 175 12.42 -2.16 0.41
N ARG A 176 13.47 -2.35 -0.39
CA ARG A 176 14.61 -3.20 -0.01
C ARG A 176 15.38 -2.61 1.16
N PHE A 177 15.80 -1.36 1.05
CA PHE A 177 16.52 -0.68 2.12
C PHE A 177 15.69 -0.60 3.42
N PHE A 178 14.38 -0.33 3.28
CA PHE A 178 13.48 -0.33 4.43
C PHE A 178 13.43 -1.68 5.13
N ALA A 179 13.37 -2.79 4.37
CA ALA A 179 13.36 -4.14 4.94
C ALA A 179 14.68 -4.47 5.68
N GLU A 180 15.82 -4.06 5.12
CA GLU A 180 17.13 -4.22 5.77
C GLU A 180 17.19 -3.46 7.10
N ARG A 181 16.79 -2.18 7.11
CA ARG A 181 16.73 -1.35 8.34
C ARG A 181 15.73 -1.88 9.37
N LEU A 182 14.61 -2.41 8.90
CA LEU A 182 13.59 -3.00 9.77
C LEU A 182 14.11 -4.28 10.44
N ALA A 183 14.88 -5.11 9.72
CA ALA A 183 15.50 -6.30 10.26
C ALA A 183 16.47 -5.95 11.41
N GLU A 184 17.35 -4.99 11.19
CA GLU A 184 18.27 -4.48 12.22
C GLU A 184 17.50 -3.98 13.46
N ALA A 185 16.44 -3.18 13.26
CA ALA A 185 15.68 -2.61 14.37
C ALA A 185 14.89 -3.68 15.18
N VAL A 186 14.45 -4.76 14.53
CA VAL A 186 13.76 -5.88 15.20
C VAL A 186 14.75 -6.74 16.01
N GLU A 187 15.98 -6.92 15.51
CA GLU A 187 17.05 -7.63 16.22
C GLU A 187 17.50 -6.91 17.50
N GLU A 188 17.40 -5.58 17.56
CA GLU A 188 17.70 -4.79 18.77
C GLU A 188 16.82 -5.14 20.00
N GLY A 189 15.70 -5.84 19.78
CA GLY A 189 14.84 -6.38 20.83
C GLY A 189 13.37 -5.98 20.74
N PRO A 190 12.52 -6.62 21.58
CA PRO A 190 11.08 -6.37 21.56
C PRO A 190 10.74 -4.94 22.02
N ARG A 191 9.69 -4.35 21.41
CA ARG A 191 9.17 -3.00 21.65
C ARG A 191 10.13 -1.85 21.31
N ARG A 192 11.15 -2.10 20.48
CA ARG A 192 12.07 -1.04 20.04
C ARG A 192 11.77 -0.49 18.66
N ALA A 193 11.21 -1.29 17.77
CA ALA A 193 10.82 -0.86 16.44
C ALA A 193 9.32 -0.49 16.39
N LEU A 194 9.03 0.69 15.84
CA LEU A 194 7.69 1.19 15.52
C LEU A 194 7.62 1.38 14.01
N VAL A 195 6.63 0.79 13.37
CA VAL A 195 6.38 0.92 11.93
C VAL A 195 5.04 1.61 11.71
N CYS A 196 5.05 2.68 10.90
CA CYS A 196 3.85 3.23 10.30
C CYS A 196 3.81 2.83 8.83
N PHE A 197 2.71 2.25 8.36
CA PHE A 197 2.42 1.98 6.96
C PHE A 197 1.36 2.99 6.50
N LEU A 198 1.60 3.67 5.39
CA LEU A 198 0.76 4.75 4.89
C LEU A 198 0.34 4.47 3.44
N ASP A 199 -0.92 4.76 3.13
CA ASP A 199 -1.50 4.69 1.79
C ASP A 199 -2.25 6.00 1.54
N LEU A 200 -1.97 6.68 0.41
CA LEU A 200 -2.59 7.97 0.10
C LEU A 200 -4.04 7.77 -0.35
N ASP A 201 -4.95 8.46 0.32
CA ASP A 201 -6.37 8.38 0.01
C ASP A 201 -6.65 8.94 -1.40
N ARG A 202 -7.38 8.17 -2.22
CA ARG A 202 -7.85 8.58 -3.55
C ARG A 202 -6.74 8.99 -4.53
N PHE A 203 -5.49 8.56 -4.35
CA PHE A 203 -4.38 8.91 -5.24
C PHE A 203 -4.67 8.53 -6.71
N LYS A 204 -5.31 7.38 -6.94
CA LYS A 204 -5.76 7.00 -8.29
C LYS A 204 -6.67 8.05 -8.90
N GLY A 205 -7.59 8.64 -8.12
CA GLY A 205 -8.48 9.70 -8.60
C GLY A 205 -7.73 10.97 -9.01
N VAL A 206 -6.62 11.29 -8.33
CA VAL A 206 -5.73 12.41 -8.74
C VAL A 206 -5.08 12.10 -10.09
N ASN A 207 -4.54 10.88 -10.27
CA ASN A 207 -3.95 10.45 -11.54
C ASN A 207 -4.98 10.44 -12.68
N ASP A 208 -6.16 9.90 -12.45
CA ASP A 208 -7.23 9.80 -13.44
C ASP A 208 -7.77 11.18 -13.86
N SER A 209 -7.75 12.17 -12.94
CA SER A 209 -8.30 13.52 -13.19
C SER A 209 -7.26 14.53 -13.67
N LEU A 210 -6.01 14.49 -13.16
CA LEU A 210 -4.98 15.50 -13.38
C LEU A 210 -3.75 14.96 -14.11
N GLY A 211 -3.70 13.65 -14.37
CA GLY A 211 -2.61 12.98 -15.07
C GLY A 211 -1.46 12.55 -14.15
N HIS A 212 -0.69 11.56 -14.61
CA HIS A 212 0.41 10.93 -13.85
C HIS A 212 1.53 11.92 -13.46
N THR A 213 1.81 12.94 -14.29
CA THR A 213 2.84 13.92 -13.98
C THR A 213 2.51 14.74 -12.72
N VAL A 214 1.23 15.09 -12.53
CA VAL A 214 0.78 15.78 -11.32
C VAL A 214 0.80 14.83 -10.12
N GLY A 215 0.42 13.57 -10.31
CA GLY A 215 0.53 12.53 -9.30
C GLY A 215 1.98 12.30 -8.83
N ASP A 216 2.94 12.25 -9.75
CA ASP A 216 4.36 12.10 -9.43
C ASP A 216 4.88 13.27 -8.58
N ARG A 217 4.51 14.52 -8.93
CA ARG A 217 4.85 15.70 -8.12
C ARG A 217 4.19 15.68 -6.74
N LEU A 218 2.96 15.18 -6.65
CA LEU A 218 2.29 14.98 -5.36
C LEU A 218 3.09 14.01 -4.49
N LEU A 219 3.53 12.88 -5.05
CA LEU A 219 4.36 11.90 -4.33
C LEU A 219 5.68 12.48 -3.84
N VAL A 220 6.35 13.32 -4.65
CA VAL A 220 7.59 14.01 -4.25
C VAL A 220 7.35 14.98 -3.09
N GLU A 221 6.27 15.76 -3.15
CA GLU A 221 5.94 16.70 -2.06
C GLU A 221 5.55 15.97 -0.77
N VAL A 222 4.73 14.91 -0.87
CA VAL A 222 4.39 14.02 0.25
C VAL A 222 5.65 13.42 0.88
N ALA A 223 6.56 12.90 0.08
CA ALA A 223 7.83 12.37 0.54
C ALA A 223 8.64 13.40 1.34
N GLY A 224 8.70 14.63 0.84
CA GLY A 224 9.35 15.75 1.51
C GLY A 224 8.70 16.11 2.85
N ARG A 225 7.37 16.13 2.90
CA ARG A 225 6.61 16.41 4.14
C ARG A 225 6.80 15.33 5.19
N LEU A 226 6.68 14.06 4.80
CA LEU A 226 6.88 12.93 5.71
C LEU A 226 8.29 12.93 6.30
N ARG A 227 9.32 13.20 5.48
CA ARG A 227 10.71 13.27 5.95
C ARG A 227 10.94 14.38 6.97
N ARG A 228 10.23 15.52 6.85
CA ARG A 228 10.32 16.63 7.82
C ARG A 228 9.54 16.37 9.10
N ALA A 229 8.53 15.50 9.06
CA ALA A 229 7.63 15.23 10.19
C ALA A 229 8.15 14.15 11.16
N VAL A 230 9.12 13.36 10.74
CA VAL A 230 9.65 12.26 11.56
C VAL A 230 10.82 12.71 12.46
N PRO A 231 11.01 12.05 13.62
CA PRO A 231 12.13 12.36 14.50
C PRO A 231 13.49 11.99 13.88
N PRO A 232 14.60 12.58 14.34
CA PRO A 232 15.94 12.20 13.94
C PRO A 232 16.18 10.69 14.13
N GLY A 233 16.81 10.05 13.14
CA GLY A 233 17.09 8.62 13.14
C GLY A 233 15.93 7.73 12.65
N ALA A 234 14.76 8.29 12.37
CA ALA A 234 13.70 7.55 11.70
C ALA A 234 13.99 7.38 10.20
N THR A 235 13.55 6.26 9.64
CA THR A 235 13.65 5.97 8.20
C THR A 235 12.29 6.14 7.56
N VAL A 236 12.18 7.03 6.59
CA VAL A 236 11.00 7.16 5.71
C VAL A 236 11.32 6.49 4.39
N ALA A 237 10.44 5.65 3.89
CA ALA A 237 10.60 4.91 2.64
C ALA A 237 9.35 4.99 1.78
N ARG A 238 9.52 4.87 0.45
CA ARG A 238 8.43 4.59 -0.48
C ARG A 238 8.49 3.13 -0.89
N LEU A 239 7.40 2.40 -0.68
CA LEU A 239 7.35 0.96 -0.93
C LEU A 239 6.88 0.62 -2.35
N GLY A 240 6.17 1.54 -3.00
CA GLY A 240 5.67 1.45 -4.37
C GLY A 240 4.34 2.21 -4.52
N GLY A 241 4.00 2.65 -5.73
CA GLY A 241 2.75 3.38 -5.96
C GLY A 241 2.58 4.57 -5.01
N ASP A 242 1.50 4.57 -4.25
CA ASP A 242 1.10 5.54 -3.22
C ASP A 242 1.39 5.07 -1.78
N GLU A 243 2.15 3.97 -1.62
CA GLU A 243 2.50 3.38 -0.33
C GLU A 243 3.82 3.94 0.22
N PHE A 244 3.77 4.41 1.46
CA PHE A 244 4.94 4.85 2.22
C PHE A 244 5.06 4.06 3.53
N ALA A 245 6.26 3.98 4.06
CA ALA A 245 6.52 3.41 5.37
C ALA A 245 7.46 4.29 6.20
N VAL A 246 7.23 4.31 7.49
CA VAL A 246 8.11 4.99 8.46
C VAL A 246 8.53 3.98 9.51
N LEU A 247 9.84 3.87 9.71
CA LEU A 247 10.44 3.12 10.81
C LEU A 247 11.00 4.11 11.83
N ALA A 248 10.55 4.01 13.06
CA ALA A 248 11.04 4.82 14.17
C ALA A 248 11.30 3.95 15.41
N ARG A 249 11.98 4.51 16.41
CA ARG A 249 12.11 3.87 17.73
C ARG A 249 10.83 4.05 18.54
N ALA A 250 10.38 2.97 19.16
CA ALA A 250 9.23 3.01 20.05
C ALA A 250 9.68 3.51 21.44
N GLU A 251 9.51 4.78 21.70
CA GLU A 251 9.76 5.39 23.01
C GLU A 251 8.43 5.48 23.79
N GLY A 252 8.19 4.53 24.68
CA GLY A 252 6.98 4.50 25.52
C GLY A 252 5.67 4.19 24.78
N GLY A 253 4.58 4.03 25.52
CA GLY A 253 3.26 3.64 24.96
C GLY A 253 2.56 4.72 24.12
N THR A 254 2.93 5.98 24.26
CA THR A 254 2.33 7.15 23.59
C THR A 254 2.99 7.51 22.26
N GLY A 255 4.21 7.05 22.00
CA GLY A 255 4.98 7.40 20.80
C GLY A 255 4.29 7.02 19.47
N ALA A 256 3.49 5.95 19.47
CA ALA A 256 2.75 5.49 18.28
C ALA A 256 1.67 6.49 17.83
N ALA A 257 0.88 7.03 18.76
CA ALA A 257 -0.15 8.02 18.46
C ALA A 257 0.47 9.35 18.02
N VAL A 258 1.49 9.80 18.78
CA VAL A 258 2.19 11.06 18.48
C VAL A 258 2.80 11.04 17.08
N LEU A 259 3.44 9.94 16.67
CA LEU A 259 4.01 9.84 15.33
C LEU A 259 2.92 9.81 14.25
N ALA A 260 1.84 9.04 14.45
CA ALA A 260 0.75 8.97 13.49
C ALA A 260 0.06 10.34 13.30
N GLU A 261 -0.19 11.06 14.38
CA GLU A 261 -0.77 12.40 14.36
C GLU A 261 0.17 13.43 13.72
N ALA A 262 1.49 13.34 13.97
CA ALA A 262 2.48 14.19 13.32
C ALA A 262 2.53 13.97 11.80
N LEU A 263 2.45 12.71 11.35
CA LEU A 263 2.42 12.36 9.92
C LEU A 263 1.12 12.86 9.26
N GLN A 264 -0.04 12.70 9.91
CA GLN A 264 -1.31 13.26 9.41
C GLN A 264 -1.28 14.77 9.36
N GLY A 265 -0.79 15.43 10.41
CA GLY A 265 -0.65 16.88 10.47
C GLY A 265 0.26 17.45 9.37
N ALA A 266 1.33 16.72 9.00
CA ALA A 266 2.21 17.11 7.92
C ALA A 266 1.54 17.03 6.54
N LEU A 267 0.59 16.13 6.35
CA LEU A 267 -0.17 15.98 5.10
C LEU A 267 -1.36 16.94 5.00
N ALA A 268 -1.89 17.42 6.12
CA ALA A 268 -3.10 18.26 6.17
C ALA A 268 -3.05 19.54 5.32
N PRO A 269 -1.91 20.28 5.23
CA PRO A 269 -1.85 21.46 4.36
C PRO A 269 -1.98 21.07 2.88
N PRO A 270 -2.77 21.83 2.08
CA PRO A 270 -2.93 21.54 0.67
C PRO A 270 -1.60 21.61 -0.09
N VAL A 271 -1.50 20.84 -1.16
CA VAL A 271 -0.36 20.84 -2.09
C VAL A 271 -0.76 21.65 -3.34
N ARG A 272 0.02 22.66 -3.69
CA ARG A 272 -0.21 23.46 -4.89
C ARG A 272 0.63 22.92 -6.04
N LEU A 273 -0.03 22.40 -7.07
CA LEU A 273 0.58 21.79 -8.25
C LEU A 273 -0.07 22.36 -9.51
N ASP A 274 0.72 23.00 -10.37
CA ASP A 274 0.28 23.53 -11.68
C ASP A 274 -1.03 24.35 -11.63
N GLY A 275 -1.23 25.15 -10.57
CA GLY A 275 -2.43 25.96 -10.37
C GLY A 275 -3.58 25.24 -9.66
N TYR A 276 -3.46 23.95 -9.42
CA TYR A 276 -4.42 23.17 -8.65
C TYR A 276 -4.04 23.11 -7.16
N GLU A 277 -5.03 23.09 -6.31
CA GLU A 277 -4.88 22.87 -4.88
C GLU A 277 -5.39 21.47 -4.53
N VAL A 278 -4.46 20.55 -4.18
CA VAL A 278 -4.76 19.14 -3.91
C VAL A 278 -4.65 18.87 -2.42
N HIS A 279 -5.72 18.37 -1.80
CA HIS A 279 -5.71 17.90 -0.43
C HIS A 279 -5.31 16.43 -0.39
N ALA A 280 -4.11 16.15 0.09
CA ALA A 280 -3.62 14.79 0.27
C ALA A 280 -3.87 14.34 1.72
N THR A 281 -4.60 13.26 1.90
CA THR A 281 -4.71 12.55 3.17
C THR A 281 -4.18 11.13 3.01
N ALA A 282 -3.88 10.46 4.12
CA ALA A 282 -3.43 9.08 4.10
C ALA A 282 -4.11 8.26 5.19
N ALA A 283 -4.43 7.01 4.87
CA ALA A 283 -4.72 6.01 5.88
C ALA A 283 -3.39 5.52 6.49
N ILE A 284 -3.26 5.52 7.81
CA ILE A 284 -2.02 5.16 8.51
C ILE A 284 -2.27 3.99 9.45
N GLY A 285 -1.52 2.89 9.26
CA GLY A 285 -1.47 1.77 10.18
C GLY A 285 -0.19 1.76 10.99
N VAL A 286 -0.33 1.57 12.30
CA VAL A 286 0.81 1.62 13.23
C VAL A 286 0.97 0.28 13.94
N ALA A 287 2.18 -0.28 13.90
CA ALA A 287 2.54 -1.49 14.64
C ALA A 287 3.85 -1.31 15.42
N VAL A 288 3.94 -1.97 16.56
CA VAL A 288 5.13 -1.98 17.41
C VAL A 288 5.66 -3.40 17.52
N SER A 289 6.98 -3.59 17.43
CA SER A 289 7.62 -4.88 17.59
C SER A 289 7.30 -5.49 18.96
N GLY A 290 7.00 -6.80 19.01
CA GLY A 290 6.58 -7.46 20.23
C GLY A 290 6.45 -8.96 20.09
N ALA A 291 5.85 -9.62 21.07
CA ALA A 291 5.77 -11.09 21.13
C ALA A 291 5.13 -11.75 19.90
N ARG A 292 4.23 -11.03 19.21
CA ARG A 292 3.52 -11.50 18.00
C ARG A 292 4.09 -10.95 16.70
N SER A 293 4.92 -9.90 16.75
CA SER A 293 5.57 -9.27 15.60
C SER A 293 7.08 -9.33 15.80
N ARG A 294 7.61 -10.57 15.81
CA ARG A 294 9.02 -10.87 16.08
C ARG A 294 9.89 -10.86 14.83
N THR A 295 9.29 -10.88 13.65
CA THR A 295 10.03 -10.80 12.39
C THR A 295 9.68 -9.50 11.67
N PRO A 296 10.58 -8.98 10.83
CA PRO A 296 10.35 -7.78 10.03
C PRO A 296 9.05 -7.86 9.21
N GLU A 297 8.82 -9.01 8.57
CA GLU A 297 7.64 -9.23 7.72
C GLU A 297 6.35 -9.28 8.55
N ALA A 298 6.40 -9.86 9.76
CA ALA A 298 5.24 -9.88 10.65
C ALA A 298 4.88 -8.49 11.15
N LEU A 299 5.89 -7.64 11.43
CA LEU A 299 5.68 -6.28 11.89
C LEU A 299 5.13 -5.40 10.75
N LEU A 300 5.67 -5.53 9.55
CA LEU A 300 5.18 -4.79 8.38
C LEU A 300 3.73 -5.20 8.04
N ARG A 301 3.42 -6.51 8.02
CA ARG A 301 2.05 -7.01 7.83
C ARG A 301 1.08 -6.51 8.91
N ALA A 302 1.54 -6.41 10.17
CA ALA A 302 0.72 -5.88 11.24
C ALA A 302 0.38 -4.38 11.03
N ALA A 303 1.34 -3.59 10.57
CA ALA A 303 1.12 -2.19 10.23
C ALA A 303 0.18 -2.05 9.02
N ASP A 304 0.35 -2.87 7.98
CA ASP A 304 -0.53 -2.91 6.81
C ASP A 304 -1.98 -3.25 7.18
N GLN A 305 -2.20 -4.29 8.01
CA GLN A 305 -3.54 -4.63 8.50
C GLN A 305 -4.20 -3.48 9.28
N ALA A 306 -3.42 -2.76 10.08
CA ALA A 306 -3.91 -1.60 10.80
C ALA A 306 -4.26 -0.45 9.83
N MET A 307 -3.47 -0.25 8.76
CA MET A 307 -3.74 0.74 7.71
C MET A 307 -5.05 0.43 6.98
N HIS A 308 -5.28 -0.82 6.59
CA HIS A 308 -6.55 -1.22 5.97
C HIS A 308 -7.77 -0.96 6.87
N ARG A 309 -7.63 -1.16 8.19
CA ARG A 309 -8.70 -0.80 9.15
C ARG A 309 -8.91 0.71 9.23
N ALA A 310 -7.83 1.50 9.22
CA ALA A 310 -7.93 2.96 9.18
C ALA A 310 -8.68 3.41 7.92
N LYS A 311 -8.35 2.83 6.76
CA LYS A 311 -8.97 3.11 5.45
C LYS A 311 -10.47 2.80 5.43
N ALA A 312 -10.89 1.69 6.05
CA ALA A 312 -12.30 1.33 6.20
C ALA A 312 -13.07 2.32 7.08
N GLY A 313 -12.40 3.01 8.01
CA GLY A 313 -13.00 4.06 8.86
C GLY A 313 -13.17 5.42 8.18
N GLY A 314 -12.70 5.57 6.94
CA GLY A 314 -12.73 6.82 6.16
C GLY A 314 -11.35 7.45 5.95
N PRO A 315 -11.26 8.49 5.08
CA PRO A 315 -10.00 9.12 4.73
C PRO A 315 -9.34 9.85 5.91
N GLY A 316 -8.01 9.96 5.88
CA GLY A 316 -7.23 10.70 6.86
C GLY A 316 -7.28 10.11 8.26
N ARG A 317 -7.45 8.81 8.40
CA ARG A 317 -7.49 8.13 9.70
C ARG A 317 -6.25 7.29 9.95
N TRP A 318 -5.99 7.05 11.23
CA TRP A 318 -4.97 6.10 11.63
C TRP A 318 -5.52 5.03 12.59
N ALA A 319 -4.90 3.86 12.60
CA ALA A 319 -5.22 2.80 13.53
C ALA A 319 -3.94 2.12 14.04
N ARG A 320 -3.98 1.68 15.29
CA ARG A 320 -2.91 0.88 15.88
C ARG A 320 -3.26 -0.59 15.79
N TYR A 321 -2.30 -1.41 15.38
CA TYR A 321 -2.45 -2.87 15.39
C TYR A 321 -2.63 -3.40 16.81
N ASP A 322 -3.65 -4.21 17.01
CA ASP A 322 -3.93 -4.91 18.25
C ASP A 322 -4.20 -6.41 18.01
N ALA A 323 -4.29 -7.17 19.12
CA ALA A 323 -4.52 -8.61 19.05
C ALA A 323 -5.93 -8.98 18.52
N ALA A 324 -6.90 -8.09 18.70
CA ALA A 324 -8.26 -8.31 18.22
C ALA A 324 -8.34 -8.17 16.70
N MET A 325 -7.54 -7.29 16.10
CA MET A 325 -7.40 -7.16 14.64
C MET A 325 -6.89 -8.45 14.00
N HIS A 326 -5.85 -9.04 14.57
CA HIS A 326 -5.34 -10.31 14.05
C HIS A 326 -6.39 -11.43 14.14
N ALA A 327 -7.05 -11.54 15.29
CA ALA A 327 -8.12 -12.52 15.48
C ALA A 327 -9.26 -12.29 14.47
N ALA A 328 -9.67 -11.05 14.24
CA ALA A 328 -10.70 -10.70 13.26
C ALA A 328 -10.28 -11.05 11.82
N THR A 329 -9.03 -10.77 11.43
CA THR A 329 -8.52 -11.13 10.09
C THR A 329 -8.48 -12.64 9.88
N VAL A 330 -8.01 -13.40 10.87
CA VAL A 330 -7.99 -14.87 10.80
C VAL A 330 -9.42 -15.44 10.79
N ALA A 331 -10.32 -14.89 11.61
CA ALA A 331 -11.72 -15.28 11.63
C ALA A 331 -12.41 -15.03 10.29
N ARG A 332 -12.14 -13.88 9.67
CA ARG A 332 -12.64 -13.49 8.35
C ARG A 332 -12.15 -14.44 7.24
N LEU A 333 -10.85 -14.77 7.20
CA LEU A 333 -10.30 -15.71 6.22
C LEU A 333 -10.91 -17.11 6.36
N ARG A 334 -11.15 -17.55 7.61
CA ARG A 334 -11.83 -18.82 7.90
C ARG A 334 -13.30 -18.78 7.53
N ALA A 335 -13.98 -17.64 7.73
CA ALA A 335 -15.36 -17.44 7.32
C ALA A 335 -15.48 -17.45 5.78
N GLU A 336 -14.58 -16.79 5.08
CA GLU A 336 -14.52 -16.77 3.62
C GLU A 336 -14.43 -18.19 3.03
N THR A 337 -13.50 -19.00 3.53
CA THR A 337 -13.32 -20.38 3.06
C THR A 337 -14.50 -21.30 3.43
N GLY A 338 -15.16 -21.01 4.55
CA GLY A 338 -16.28 -21.82 5.07
C GLY A 338 -17.65 -21.46 4.50
N LEU A 339 -17.86 -20.18 4.14
CA LEU A 339 -19.20 -19.65 3.82
C LEU A 339 -19.84 -20.30 2.58
N ARG A 340 -19.07 -20.54 1.52
CA ARG A 340 -19.62 -21.22 0.32
C ARG A 340 -20.20 -22.59 0.67
N ARG A 341 -19.46 -23.39 1.42
CA ARG A 341 -19.93 -24.70 1.90
C ARG A 341 -21.10 -24.58 2.86
N ALA A 342 -21.14 -23.53 3.65
CA ALA A 342 -22.23 -23.27 4.59
C ALA A 342 -23.54 -22.96 3.88
N LEU A 343 -23.49 -22.17 2.79
CA LEU A 343 -24.65 -21.89 1.95
C LEU A 343 -25.18 -23.18 1.29
N GLU A 344 -24.30 -23.99 0.70
CA GLU A 344 -24.65 -25.28 0.08
C GLU A 344 -25.28 -26.27 1.08
N ARG A 345 -24.85 -26.24 2.35
CA ARG A 345 -25.33 -27.16 3.41
C ARG A 345 -26.52 -26.62 4.19
N GLY A 346 -26.99 -25.38 3.91
CA GLY A 346 -28.06 -24.76 4.67
C GLY A 346 -27.70 -24.40 6.13
N GLU A 347 -26.41 -24.18 6.42
CA GLU A 347 -25.93 -23.78 7.75
C GLU A 347 -26.26 -22.31 8.06
N VAL A 348 -26.71 -21.52 7.06
CA VAL A 348 -27.16 -20.13 7.22
C VAL A 348 -28.67 -20.09 7.33
N THR A 349 -29.16 -19.47 8.39
CA THR A 349 -30.59 -19.37 8.71
C THR A 349 -31.00 -17.93 8.91
N ALA A 350 -32.20 -17.54 8.47
CA ALA A 350 -32.80 -16.26 8.79
C ALA A 350 -33.41 -16.29 10.20
N PHE A 351 -32.85 -15.52 11.13
CA PHE A 351 -33.47 -15.25 12.42
C PHE A 351 -34.34 -14.01 12.30
N LEU A 352 -35.36 -13.93 13.14
CA LEU A 352 -36.39 -12.91 13.10
C LEU A 352 -36.34 -12.08 14.39
N GLN A 353 -36.23 -10.77 14.25
CA GLN A 353 -36.29 -9.85 15.38
C GLN A 353 -37.61 -9.07 15.33
N PRO A 354 -38.40 -9.03 16.41
CA PRO A 354 -39.68 -8.33 16.40
C PRO A 354 -39.51 -6.80 16.30
N VAL A 355 -40.32 -6.20 15.44
CA VAL A 355 -40.58 -4.77 15.37
C VAL A 355 -41.90 -4.50 16.06
N VAL A 356 -41.93 -3.62 17.06
CA VAL A 356 -43.07 -3.37 17.94
C VAL A 356 -43.67 -2.00 17.63
N SER A 357 -44.98 -1.92 17.39
CA SER A 357 -45.70 -0.68 17.26
C SER A 357 -45.77 0.05 18.60
N LEU A 358 -45.30 1.30 18.65
CA LEU A 358 -45.27 2.08 19.86
C LEU A 358 -46.67 2.57 20.30
N ALA A 359 -47.62 2.66 19.36
CA ALA A 359 -49.01 3.02 19.63
C ALA A 359 -49.80 1.88 20.32
N THR A 360 -49.53 0.60 19.91
CA THR A 360 -50.32 -0.52 20.41
C THR A 360 -49.57 -1.41 21.41
N GLY A 361 -48.25 -1.30 21.47
CA GLY A 361 -47.35 -2.19 22.22
C GLY A 361 -47.32 -3.63 21.66
N ARG A 362 -47.79 -3.88 20.43
CA ARG A 362 -47.83 -5.22 19.81
C ARG A 362 -46.80 -5.34 18.71
N ILE A 363 -46.44 -6.60 18.37
CA ILE A 363 -45.57 -6.88 17.23
C ILE A 363 -46.27 -6.40 15.96
N ALA A 364 -45.59 -5.51 15.20
CA ALA A 364 -46.04 -4.91 13.95
C ALA A 364 -45.30 -5.46 12.72
N GLY A 365 -44.25 -6.29 12.92
CA GLY A 365 -43.44 -6.90 11.88
C GLY A 365 -42.21 -7.60 12.44
N ALA A 366 -41.33 -8.02 11.58
CA ALA A 366 -40.04 -8.57 11.98
C ALA A 366 -38.95 -8.22 10.96
N GLU A 367 -37.72 -8.08 11.44
CA GLU A 367 -36.53 -8.01 10.59
C GLU A 367 -35.85 -9.38 10.51
N ALA A 368 -35.52 -9.81 9.30
CA ALA A 368 -34.79 -11.05 9.04
C ALA A 368 -33.28 -10.80 9.04
N LEU A 369 -32.60 -11.46 9.93
CA LEU A 369 -31.18 -11.29 10.19
C LEU A 369 -30.46 -12.61 9.97
N ALA A 370 -29.47 -12.65 9.08
CA ALA A 370 -28.69 -13.84 8.81
C ALA A 370 -27.94 -14.34 10.05
N ARG A 371 -27.99 -15.65 10.29
CA ARG A 371 -27.23 -16.35 11.34
C ARG A 371 -26.58 -17.58 10.76
N TRP A 372 -25.29 -17.72 10.95
CA TRP A 372 -24.54 -18.90 10.49
C TRP A 372 -24.15 -19.76 11.69
N ARG A 373 -24.58 -21.03 11.65
CA ARG A 373 -24.18 -22.05 12.63
C ARG A 373 -23.23 -23.05 11.97
N SER A 374 -21.94 -22.79 12.10
CA SER A 374 -20.90 -23.69 11.59
C SER A 374 -20.76 -24.94 12.46
N ALA A 375 -20.70 -26.12 11.83
CA ALA A 375 -20.56 -27.40 12.54
C ALA A 375 -19.30 -27.48 13.42
N GLY A 376 -18.19 -26.80 13.01
CA GLY A 376 -16.93 -26.83 13.75
C GLY A 376 -16.68 -25.63 14.68
N ARG A 377 -17.44 -24.52 14.53
CA ARG A 377 -17.20 -23.24 15.23
C ARG A 377 -18.38 -22.78 16.08
N GLY A 378 -19.54 -23.40 15.95
CA GLY A 378 -20.76 -22.91 16.54
C GLY A 378 -21.30 -21.67 15.81
N TRP A 379 -21.85 -20.70 16.54
CA TRP A 379 -22.38 -19.48 15.97
C TRP A 379 -21.27 -18.55 15.48
N VAL A 380 -21.31 -18.17 14.20
CA VAL A 380 -20.39 -17.23 13.58
C VAL A 380 -21.06 -15.83 13.56
N PRO A 381 -20.41 -14.79 14.09
CA PRO A 381 -20.98 -13.44 14.11
C PRO A 381 -21.24 -12.90 12.70
N PRO A 382 -22.37 -12.19 12.47
CA PRO A 382 -22.66 -11.58 11.16
C PRO A 382 -21.55 -10.67 10.63
N ALA A 383 -20.90 -9.91 11.51
CA ALA A 383 -19.77 -9.03 11.13
C ALA A 383 -18.58 -9.79 10.50
N GLU A 384 -18.40 -11.09 10.82
CA GLU A 384 -17.33 -11.91 10.25
C GLU A 384 -17.67 -12.41 8.83
N PHE A 385 -18.90 -12.85 8.59
CA PHE A 385 -19.22 -13.52 7.35
C PHE A 385 -19.97 -12.65 6.32
N VAL A 386 -20.70 -11.62 6.74
CA VAL A 386 -21.38 -10.71 5.79
C VAL A 386 -20.34 -9.89 5.03
N GLY A 387 -19.36 -9.30 5.72
CA GLY A 387 -18.26 -8.58 5.07
C GLY A 387 -17.44 -9.48 4.12
N ALA A 388 -17.13 -10.72 4.55
CA ALA A 388 -16.48 -11.70 3.69
C ALA A 388 -17.33 -12.07 2.45
N ALA A 389 -18.67 -12.20 2.62
CA ALA A 389 -19.59 -12.45 1.52
C ALA A 389 -19.62 -11.30 0.50
N GLU A 390 -19.56 -10.06 0.96
CA GLU A 390 -19.50 -8.87 0.10
C GLU A 390 -18.23 -8.84 -0.75
N GLU A 391 -17.08 -9.12 -0.15
CA GLU A 391 -15.79 -9.06 -0.86
C GLU A 391 -15.64 -10.15 -1.91
N ASN A 392 -16.02 -11.39 -1.58
CA ASN A 392 -15.85 -12.53 -2.48
C ASN A 392 -17.07 -12.82 -3.37
N GLY A 393 -18.10 -11.96 -3.33
CA GLY A 393 -19.27 -12.04 -4.21
C GLY A 393 -20.38 -13.00 -3.79
N LEU A 394 -20.23 -13.69 -2.64
CA LEU A 394 -21.24 -14.61 -2.13
C LEU A 394 -22.45 -13.92 -1.50
N ILE A 395 -22.41 -12.60 -1.33
CA ILE A 395 -23.49 -11.82 -0.72
C ILE A 395 -24.82 -11.95 -1.50
N GLY A 396 -24.75 -12.16 -2.84
CA GLY A 396 -25.92 -12.39 -3.66
C GLY A 396 -26.64 -13.69 -3.30
N GLU A 397 -25.90 -14.78 -3.15
CA GLU A 397 -26.43 -16.12 -2.76
C GLU A 397 -26.93 -16.09 -1.32
N LEU A 398 -26.15 -15.51 -0.42
CA LEU A 398 -26.52 -15.33 0.99
C LEU A 398 -27.83 -14.56 1.15
N GLY A 399 -27.92 -13.40 0.48
CA GLY A 399 -29.12 -12.54 0.59
C GLY A 399 -30.36 -13.21 -0.02
N GLU A 400 -30.22 -13.93 -1.12
CA GLU A 400 -31.36 -14.67 -1.72
C GLU A 400 -31.83 -15.81 -0.81
N GLN A 401 -30.90 -16.53 -0.19
CA GLN A 401 -31.26 -17.59 0.76
C GLN A 401 -32.00 -17.02 1.99
N VAL A 402 -31.52 -15.90 2.54
CA VAL A 402 -32.18 -15.20 3.64
C VAL A 402 -33.55 -14.69 3.25
N LEU A 403 -33.67 -14.04 2.07
CA LEU A 403 -34.95 -13.56 1.52
C LEU A 403 -35.97 -14.69 1.36
N ARG A 404 -35.57 -15.81 0.77
CA ARG A 404 -36.44 -16.98 0.58
C ARG A 404 -36.92 -17.56 1.91
N GLN A 405 -36.01 -17.68 2.90
CA GLN A 405 -36.38 -18.16 4.23
C GLN A 405 -37.29 -17.20 4.99
N ALA A 406 -37.02 -15.89 4.91
CA ALA A 406 -37.83 -14.84 5.54
C ALA A 406 -39.25 -14.79 4.96
N CYS A 407 -39.38 -14.83 3.61
CA CYS A 407 -40.68 -14.84 2.95
C CYS A 407 -41.49 -16.08 3.29
N ARG A 408 -40.89 -17.28 3.28
CA ARG A 408 -41.57 -18.53 3.68
C ARG A 408 -42.03 -18.50 5.14
N ALA A 409 -41.18 -18.01 6.06
CA ALA A 409 -41.56 -17.87 7.45
C ALA A 409 -42.72 -16.89 7.63
N ALA A 410 -42.67 -15.72 7.00
CA ALA A 410 -43.72 -14.72 7.08
C ALA A 410 -45.05 -15.15 6.47
N ALA A 411 -45.02 -15.93 5.38
CA ALA A 411 -46.23 -16.49 4.78
C ALA A 411 -46.99 -17.43 5.74
N ALA A 412 -46.27 -18.13 6.61
CA ALA A 412 -46.83 -19.07 7.59
C ALA A 412 -47.36 -18.39 8.88
N TRP A 413 -47.16 -17.09 9.08
CA TRP A 413 -47.64 -16.42 10.32
C TRP A 413 -49.17 -16.31 10.38
N PRO A 414 -49.73 -16.44 11.57
CA PRO A 414 -51.19 -16.36 11.75
C PRO A 414 -51.77 -14.99 11.44
N HIS A 415 -50.94 -13.93 11.48
CA HIS A 415 -51.31 -12.56 11.20
C HIS A 415 -50.51 -12.03 9.99
N PRO A 416 -51.10 -11.13 9.16
CA PRO A 416 -50.44 -10.62 7.95
C PRO A 416 -49.40 -9.53 8.26
N LEU A 417 -48.42 -9.86 9.13
CA LEU A 417 -47.34 -8.95 9.50
C LEU A 417 -46.28 -8.87 8.39
N PRO A 418 -45.65 -7.73 8.16
CA PRO A 418 -44.54 -7.58 7.23
C PRO A 418 -43.26 -8.16 7.77
N VAL A 419 -42.39 -8.56 6.84
CA VAL A 419 -41.02 -8.97 7.11
C VAL A 419 -40.04 -8.09 6.34
N SER A 420 -39.03 -7.57 7.02
CA SER A 420 -37.94 -6.77 6.46
C SER A 420 -36.73 -7.62 6.14
N VAL A 421 -36.06 -7.35 5.02
CA VAL A 421 -34.84 -8.02 4.58
C VAL A 421 -33.85 -6.99 4.06
N ASN A 422 -32.62 -7.04 4.53
CA ASN A 422 -31.53 -6.16 4.13
C ASN A 422 -31.03 -6.47 2.71
N LEU A 423 -30.78 -5.45 1.89
CA LEU A 423 -30.17 -5.54 0.57
C LEU A 423 -28.73 -5.01 0.62
N SER A 424 -27.83 -5.74 -0.03
CA SER A 424 -26.45 -5.31 -0.24
C SER A 424 -26.28 -4.47 -1.51
N VAL A 425 -25.14 -3.71 -1.55
CA VAL A 425 -24.74 -2.93 -2.74
C VAL A 425 -24.71 -3.78 -4.00
N ARG A 426 -24.15 -5.00 -3.92
CA ARG A 426 -24.01 -5.90 -5.08
C ARG A 426 -25.34 -6.46 -5.56
N GLN A 427 -26.31 -6.63 -4.67
CA GLN A 427 -27.64 -7.06 -5.05
C GLN A 427 -28.41 -5.94 -5.74
N LEU A 428 -28.36 -4.71 -5.21
CA LEU A 428 -29.04 -3.55 -5.79
C LEU A 428 -28.48 -3.21 -7.19
N ALA A 429 -27.17 -3.43 -7.42
CA ALA A 429 -26.53 -3.22 -8.72
C ALA A 429 -26.96 -4.25 -9.80
N ARG A 430 -27.73 -5.28 -9.45
CA ARG A 430 -28.20 -6.29 -10.39
C ARG A 430 -29.49 -5.84 -11.08
N ALA A 431 -29.48 -5.79 -12.40
CA ALA A 431 -30.67 -5.44 -13.19
C ALA A 431 -31.82 -6.45 -13.05
N ASP A 432 -31.49 -7.73 -12.72
CA ASP A 432 -32.45 -8.83 -12.54
C ASP A 432 -33.00 -8.98 -11.11
N LEU A 433 -32.66 -8.06 -10.20
CA LEU A 433 -33.11 -8.13 -8.81
C LEU A 433 -34.65 -8.13 -8.67
N PRO A 434 -35.44 -7.27 -9.38
CA PRO A 434 -36.89 -7.30 -9.29
C PRO A 434 -37.50 -8.64 -9.69
N GLU A 435 -37.00 -9.29 -10.75
CA GLU A 435 -37.45 -10.59 -11.21
C GLU A 435 -37.17 -11.69 -10.19
N ARG A 436 -35.98 -11.64 -9.56
CA ARG A 436 -35.60 -12.61 -8.51
C ARG A 436 -36.49 -12.45 -7.26
N VAL A 437 -36.76 -11.22 -6.85
CA VAL A 437 -37.69 -10.95 -5.73
C VAL A 437 -39.10 -11.45 -6.06
N ALA A 438 -39.59 -11.18 -7.26
CA ALA A 438 -40.90 -11.67 -7.72
C ALA A 438 -40.97 -13.20 -7.71
N ALA A 439 -39.91 -13.89 -8.16
CA ALA A 439 -39.84 -15.35 -8.13
C ALA A 439 -39.90 -15.89 -6.67
N VAL A 440 -39.18 -15.27 -5.74
CA VAL A 440 -39.20 -15.66 -4.31
C VAL A 440 -40.57 -15.43 -3.68
N LEU A 441 -41.24 -14.31 -3.99
CA LEU A 441 -42.60 -14.03 -3.53
C LEU A 441 -43.61 -15.08 -4.08
N ALA A 442 -43.54 -15.40 -5.36
CA ALA A 442 -44.37 -16.43 -5.97
C ALA A 442 -44.13 -17.81 -5.35
N GLU A 443 -42.87 -18.20 -5.11
CA GLU A 443 -42.48 -19.47 -4.49
C GLU A 443 -42.96 -19.58 -3.02
N SER A 444 -42.87 -18.50 -2.24
CA SER A 444 -43.27 -18.48 -0.84
C SER A 444 -44.75 -18.25 -0.61
N GLY A 445 -45.48 -17.73 -1.58
CA GLY A 445 -46.86 -17.31 -1.44
C GLY A 445 -47.06 -16.05 -0.61
N LEU A 446 -45.97 -15.29 -0.29
CA LEU A 446 -46.07 -14.06 0.48
C LEU A 446 -46.60 -12.92 -0.40
N PRO A 447 -47.67 -12.20 0.00
CA PRO A 447 -48.08 -11.00 -0.71
C PRO A 447 -46.99 -9.92 -0.73
N ALA A 448 -46.71 -9.32 -1.87
CA ALA A 448 -45.60 -8.38 -2.07
C ALA A 448 -45.62 -7.21 -1.06
N GLY A 449 -46.79 -6.68 -0.72
CA GLY A 449 -46.92 -5.59 0.26
C GLY A 449 -46.51 -5.95 1.70
N ARG A 450 -46.26 -7.25 1.97
CA ARG A 450 -45.72 -7.71 3.27
C ARG A 450 -44.19 -7.86 3.26
N LEU A 451 -43.54 -7.76 2.12
CA LEU A 451 -42.08 -7.68 2.04
C LEU A 451 -41.61 -6.23 2.11
N ARG A 452 -40.69 -5.97 3.02
CA ARG A 452 -39.94 -4.72 3.13
C ARG A 452 -38.50 -4.99 2.78
N LEU A 453 -37.92 -4.23 1.85
CA LEU A 453 -36.51 -4.31 1.53
C LEU A 453 -35.79 -3.09 2.10
N GLU A 454 -34.75 -3.34 2.88
CA GLU A 454 -33.99 -2.33 3.58
C GLU A 454 -32.70 -2.01 2.83
N VAL A 455 -32.44 -0.72 2.57
CA VAL A 455 -31.26 -0.20 1.88
C VAL A 455 -30.60 0.87 2.74
N THR A 456 -29.29 0.78 2.91
CA THR A 456 -28.56 1.80 3.65
C THR A 456 -28.33 3.06 2.82
N GLU A 457 -28.18 4.20 3.46
CA GLU A 457 -27.90 5.49 2.83
C GLU A 457 -26.64 5.42 1.93
N SER A 458 -25.56 4.86 2.46
CA SER A 458 -24.28 4.71 1.76
C SER A 458 -24.37 3.84 0.49
N LEU A 459 -25.29 2.87 0.49
CA LEU A 459 -25.53 1.99 -0.65
C LEU A 459 -26.09 2.76 -1.85
N VAL A 460 -27.08 3.62 -1.59
CA VAL A 460 -27.76 4.40 -2.62
C VAL A 460 -26.90 5.57 -3.10
N ALA A 461 -26.07 6.15 -2.23
CA ALA A 461 -25.22 7.31 -2.55
C ALA A 461 -24.15 7.01 -3.62
N ARG A 462 -23.83 5.76 -3.91
CA ARG A 462 -22.83 5.37 -4.94
C ARG A 462 -23.31 5.66 -6.36
N ASP A 463 -24.55 5.29 -6.68
CA ASP A 463 -25.21 5.55 -7.96
C ASP A 463 -26.71 5.76 -7.71
N PRO A 464 -27.12 6.99 -7.38
CA PRO A 464 -28.49 7.27 -6.98
C PRO A 464 -29.54 7.03 -8.07
N ASP A 465 -29.18 7.27 -9.32
CA ASP A 465 -30.13 7.16 -10.43
C ASP A 465 -30.40 5.68 -10.79
N ALA A 466 -29.34 4.86 -10.86
CA ALA A 466 -29.50 3.43 -11.08
C ALA A 466 -30.24 2.75 -9.91
N ALA A 467 -29.91 3.13 -8.67
CA ALA A 467 -30.61 2.64 -7.48
C ALA A 467 -32.09 3.01 -7.50
N ALA A 468 -32.43 4.26 -7.78
CA ALA A 468 -33.82 4.74 -7.84
C ALA A 468 -34.64 3.97 -8.89
N ALA A 469 -34.05 3.66 -10.05
CA ALA A 469 -34.72 2.90 -11.10
C ALA A 469 -35.07 1.46 -10.66
N VAL A 470 -34.14 0.76 -10.02
CA VAL A 470 -34.36 -0.61 -9.50
C VAL A 470 -35.39 -0.60 -8.37
N LEU A 471 -35.27 0.32 -7.43
CA LEU A 471 -36.21 0.46 -6.30
C LEU A 471 -37.61 0.82 -6.77
N ALA A 472 -37.76 1.66 -7.80
CA ALA A 472 -39.07 1.99 -8.41
C ALA A 472 -39.73 0.76 -9.03
N ARG A 473 -38.98 -0.12 -9.69
CA ARG A 473 -39.49 -1.40 -10.22
C ARG A 473 -39.96 -2.34 -9.11
N LEU A 474 -39.22 -2.46 -8.03
CA LEU A 474 -39.61 -3.26 -6.86
C LEU A 474 -40.87 -2.71 -6.21
N ARG A 475 -40.98 -1.39 -6.07
CA ARG A 475 -42.17 -0.74 -5.51
C ARG A 475 -43.40 -0.89 -6.44
N ALA A 476 -43.21 -0.81 -7.73
CA ALA A 476 -44.28 -1.07 -8.71
C ALA A 476 -44.81 -2.53 -8.64
N ALA A 477 -43.95 -3.49 -8.24
CA ALA A 477 -44.35 -4.86 -7.93
C ALA A 477 -45.06 -5.00 -6.56
N GLY A 478 -45.25 -3.92 -5.82
CA GLY A 478 -45.91 -3.89 -4.53
C GLY A 478 -45.00 -4.11 -3.31
N VAL A 479 -43.69 -4.26 -3.50
CA VAL A 479 -42.72 -4.39 -2.39
C VAL A 479 -42.50 -3.02 -1.75
N ARG A 480 -42.40 -2.95 -0.41
CA ARG A 480 -42.09 -1.71 0.29
C ARG A 480 -40.58 -1.52 0.47
N ILE A 481 -40.13 -0.27 0.33
CA ILE A 481 -38.70 0.08 0.42
C ILE A 481 -38.46 0.92 1.67
N TRP A 482 -37.44 0.56 2.43
CA TRP A 482 -37.05 1.22 3.66
C TRP A 482 -35.60 1.71 3.59
N MET A 483 -35.38 2.92 4.13
CA MET A 483 -34.03 3.46 4.29
C MET A 483 -33.50 3.07 5.67
N ASP A 484 -32.37 2.34 5.70
CA ASP A 484 -31.71 1.90 6.92
C ASP A 484 -30.51 2.79 7.30
N ASP A 485 -30.06 2.74 8.57
CA ASP A 485 -28.95 3.51 9.15
C ASP A 485 -29.08 5.03 8.92
N PHE A 486 -30.30 5.58 8.88
CA PHE A 486 -30.53 6.97 8.51
C PHE A 486 -29.92 7.96 9.51
N GLY A 487 -29.13 8.91 8.96
CA GLY A 487 -28.46 9.98 9.72
C GLY A 487 -27.00 9.71 10.06
N THR A 488 -26.44 8.54 9.72
CA THR A 488 -25.02 8.22 9.98
C THR A 488 -24.08 8.66 8.84
N GLY A 489 -24.63 8.97 7.66
CA GLY A 489 -23.90 9.33 6.45
C GLY A 489 -24.07 10.80 6.03
N TYR A 490 -23.75 11.08 4.77
CA TYR A 490 -24.02 12.37 4.12
C TYR A 490 -25.51 12.46 3.75
N SER A 491 -26.39 12.52 4.74
CA SER A 491 -27.84 12.65 4.51
C SER A 491 -28.15 13.91 3.72
N SER A 492 -28.15 13.82 2.39
CA SER A 492 -28.76 14.87 1.60
C SER A 492 -30.28 14.64 1.58
N LEU A 493 -31.06 15.57 2.16
CA LEU A 493 -32.51 15.63 1.99
C LEU A 493 -32.92 15.45 0.54
N GLY A 494 -32.06 15.87 -0.41
CA GLY A 494 -32.24 15.67 -1.82
C GLY A 494 -32.21 14.20 -2.26
N LEU A 495 -31.45 13.33 -1.60
CA LEU A 495 -31.43 11.90 -1.91
C LEU A 495 -32.75 11.24 -1.47
N LEU A 496 -33.21 11.52 -0.24
CA LEU A 496 -34.45 10.95 0.29
C LEU A 496 -35.67 11.37 -0.53
N HIS A 497 -35.69 12.62 -1.07
CA HIS A 497 -36.76 13.11 -1.93
C HIS A 497 -36.82 12.40 -3.31
N ARG A 498 -35.68 11.93 -3.81
CA ARG A 498 -35.57 11.27 -5.13
C ARG A 498 -35.86 9.78 -5.07
N LEU A 499 -35.81 9.16 -3.91
CA LEU A 499 -35.97 7.73 -3.74
C LEU A 499 -37.40 7.33 -3.45
N PRO A 500 -37.90 6.23 -4.01
CA PRO A 500 -39.26 5.73 -3.78
C PRO A 500 -39.32 4.93 -2.47
N VAL A 501 -39.06 5.58 -1.32
CA VAL A 501 -39.05 4.95 0.02
C VAL A 501 -40.39 5.10 0.71
N ASP A 502 -40.77 4.12 1.55
CA ASP A 502 -41.99 4.07 2.32
C ASP A 502 -41.75 4.31 3.81
N GLY A 503 -40.48 4.17 4.26
CA GLY A 503 -40.12 4.38 5.66
C GLY A 503 -38.62 4.56 5.90
N VAL A 504 -38.30 4.99 7.10
CA VAL A 504 -36.91 5.20 7.55
C VAL A 504 -36.68 4.54 8.90
N LYS A 505 -35.47 3.97 9.11
CA LYS A 505 -35.00 3.40 10.36
C LYS A 505 -33.98 4.37 10.99
N VAL A 506 -34.22 4.74 12.26
CA VAL A 506 -33.32 5.60 13.03
C VAL A 506 -32.23 4.72 13.61
N ASP A 507 -30.96 4.97 13.24
CA ASP A 507 -29.83 4.15 13.67
C ASP A 507 -29.66 4.05 15.17
N ARG A 508 -29.25 2.90 15.64
CA ARG A 508 -29.04 2.57 17.05
C ARG A 508 -28.12 3.55 17.79
N SER A 509 -27.15 4.17 17.12
CA SER A 509 -26.23 5.11 17.76
C SER A 509 -26.94 6.35 18.30
N PHE A 510 -27.98 6.81 17.61
CA PHE A 510 -28.82 7.92 18.07
C PHE A 510 -29.74 7.51 19.22
N VAL A 511 -30.30 6.29 19.16
CA VAL A 511 -31.13 5.74 20.22
C VAL A 511 -30.34 5.48 21.50
N ALA A 512 -29.11 4.92 21.38
CA ALA A 512 -28.20 4.73 22.51
C ALA A 512 -27.82 6.05 23.19
N ALA A 513 -27.68 7.12 22.41
CA ALA A 513 -27.33 8.44 22.90
C ALA A 513 -28.50 9.16 23.64
N LEU A 514 -29.75 8.67 23.55
CA LEU A 514 -30.89 9.26 24.28
C LEU A 514 -30.68 9.30 25.80
N ALA A 515 -29.91 8.36 26.36
CA ALA A 515 -29.51 8.39 27.77
C ALA A 515 -28.57 9.56 28.13
N GLY A 516 -27.96 10.24 27.13
CA GLY A 516 -26.97 11.31 27.32
C GLY A 516 -27.49 12.75 27.29
N GLY A 517 -28.80 12.97 27.19
CA GLY A 517 -29.42 14.31 27.33
C GLY A 517 -29.94 14.98 26.04
N CYS A 518 -30.38 16.23 26.15
CA CYS A 518 -31.18 17.00 25.18
C CYS A 518 -30.64 17.11 23.73
N ARG A 519 -29.36 16.87 23.48
CA ARG A 519 -28.78 16.97 22.10
C ARG A 519 -29.18 15.79 21.23
N ALA A 520 -29.05 14.57 21.77
CA ALA A 520 -29.42 13.35 21.06
C ALA A 520 -30.94 13.28 20.81
N GLU A 521 -31.71 13.66 21.80
CA GLU A 521 -33.18 13.75 21.69
C GLU A 521 -33.60 14.67 20.55
N ARG A 522 -32.97 15.86 20.41
CA ARG A 522 -33.23 16.80 19.30
C ARG A 522 -32.90 16.20 17.93
N ILE A 523 -31.84 15.41 17.83
CA ILE A 523 -31.49 14.75 16.57
C ILE A 523 -32.56 13.72 16.20
N VAL A 524 -32.94 12.85 17.13
CA VAL A 524 -34.02 11.87 16.92
C VAL A 524 -35.34 12.57 16.57
N ALA A 525 -35.72 13.62 17.32
CA ALA A 525 -36.91 14.42 17.04
C ALA A 525 -36.89 15.02 15.63
N THR A 526 -35.72 15.47 15.15
CA THR A 526 -35.58 16.03 13.80
C THR A 526 -35.81 14.95 12.74
N VAL A 527 -35.19 13.75 12.91
CA VAL A 527 -35.39 12.62 11.98
C VAL A 527 -36.85 12.18 11.95
N LEU A 528 -37.51 12.05 13.12
CA LEU A 528 -38.91 11.69 13.21
C LEU A 528 -39.83 12.79 12.63
N GLY A 529 -39.46 14.06 12.82
CA GLY A 529 -40.16 15.20 12.20
C GLY A 529 -40.07 15.19 10.68
N LEU A 530 -38.90 14.84 10.14
CA LEU A 530 -38.68 14.65 8.70
C LEU A 530 -39.55 13.50 8.16
N GLY A 531 -39.56 12.34 8.84
CA GLY A 531 -40.41 11.21 8.48
C GLY A 531 -41.88 11.63 8.38
N ARG A 532 -42.40 12.37 9.38
CA ARG A 532 -43.76 12.91 9.34
C ARG A 532 -44.02 13.87 8.16
N ALA A 533 -43.06 14.78 7.90
CA ALA A 533 -43.18 15.75 6.81
C ALA A 533 -43.22 15.08 5.42
N LEU A 534 -42.57 13.94 5.28
CA LEU A 534 -42.52 13.16 4.04
C LEU A 534 -43.51 11.98 4.00
N ALA A 535 -44.40 11.88 5.00
CA ALA A 535 -45.36 10.77 5.15
C ALA A 535 -44.71 9.38 5.17
N LEU A 536 -43.49 9.25 5.76
CA LEU A 536 -42.75 8.00 5.90
C LEU A 536 -43.02 7.35 7.25
N GLU A 537 -43.15 6.03 7.27
CA GLU A 537 -43.15 5.27 8.52
C GLU A 537 -41.76 5.37 9.19
N THR A 538 -41.67 5.41 10.52
CA THR A 538 -40.41 5.49 11.25
C THR A 538 -40.25 4.31 12.21
N VAL A 539 -39.04 3.70 12.24
CA VAL A 539 -38.68 2.67 13.20
C VAL A 539 -37.38 3.08 13.91
N ALA A 540 -37.35 3.00 15.22
CA ALA A 540 -36.16 3.24 16.01
C ALA A 540 -35.46 1.92 16.33
N GLU A 541 -34.14 1.86 16.11
CA GLU A 541 -33.34 0.68 16.31
C GLU A 541 -32.54 0.69 17.61
N GLY A 542 -32.22 -0.51 18.12
CA GLY A 542 -31.35 -0.65 19.27
C GLY A 542 -31.95 -0.18 20.58
N VAL A 543 -33.27 -0.29 20.75
CA VAL A 543 -33.93 0.03 22.03
C VAL A 543 -33.59 -1.05 23.06
N GLU A 544 -32.92 -0.66 24.14
CA GLU A 544 -32.44 -1.56 25.18
C GLU A 544 -33.05 -1.27 26.55
N THR A 545 -33.58 -0.03 26.77
CA THR A 545 -34.12 0.38 28.07
C THR A 545 -35.55 0.94 27.98
N PRO A 546 -36.32 0.81 29.08
CA PRO A 546 -37.68 1.40 29.16
C PRO A 546 -37.69 2.92 28.97
N GLU A 547 -36.65 3.61 29.41
CA GLU A 547 -36.54 5.07 29.31
C GLU A 547 -36.41 5.50 27.84
N GLN A 548 -35.58 4.77 27.04
CA GLN A 548 -35.49 4.99 25.59
C GLN A 548 -36.84 4.78 24.91
N LEU A 549 -37.57 3.72 25.31
CA LEU A 549 -38.88 3.41 24.79
C LEU A 549 -39.89 4.53 25.11
N ALA A 550 -39.90 5.07 26.33
CA ALA A 550 -40.76 6.15 26.75
C ALA A 550 -40.48 7.42 25.92
N THR A 551 -39.20 7.82 25.80
CA THR A 551 -38.81 8.99 25.01
C THR A 551 -39.22 8.85 23.53
N LEU A 552 -39.06 7.70 22.92
CA LEU A 552 -39.45 7.44 21.53
C LEU A 552 -40.98 7.52 21.33
N ARG A 553 -41.77 7.10 22.33
CA ARG A 553 -43.23 7.27 22.32
C ARG A 553 -43.63 8.75 22.39
N ASP A 554 -42.99 9.51 23.30
CA ASP A 554 -43.26 10.94 23.47
C ASP A 554 -42.89 11.74 22.21
N LEU A 555 -41.83 11.33 21.51
CA LEU A 555 -41.41 11.90 20.23
C LEU A 555 -42.31 11.47 19.05
N GLY A 556 -43.23 10.53 19.25
CA GLY A 556 -44.16 10.06 18.23
C GLY A 556 -43.52 9.16 17.17
N CYS A 557 -42.56 8.31 17.54
CA CYS A 557 -42.03 7.26 16.67
C CYS A 557 -43.10 6.19 16.44
N HIS A 558 -43.20 5.63 15.19
CA HIS A 558 -44.26 4.68 14.86
C HIS A 558 -44.00 3.29 15.46
N ALA A 559 -42.75 2.80 15.36
CA ALA A 559 -42.36 1.48 15.83
C ALA A 559 -40.93 1.49 16.37
N ALA A 560 -40.55 0.44 17.06
CA ALA A 560 -39.22 0.28 17.59
C ALA A 560 -38.79 -1.20 17.57
N GLN A 561 -37.45 -1.39 17.52
CA GLN A 561 -36.78 -2.69 17.54
C GLN A 561 -35.60 -2.61 18.50
N GLY A 562 -35.36 -3.68 19.24
CA GLY A 562 -34.22 -3.75 20.15
C GLY A 562 -34.27 -4.90 21.13
N PHE A 563 -33.22 -5.04 21.93
CA PHE A 563 -33.09 -6.15 22.90
C PHE A 563 -34.04 -5.99 24.09
N LEU A 564 -34.62 -4.84 24.28
CA LEU A 564 -35.71 -4.65 25.25
C LEU A 564 -36.89 -5.56 24.92
N PHE A 565 -37.21 -5.75 23.65
CA PHE A 565 -38.33 -6.57 23.21
C PHE A 565 -37.94 -8.03 23.08
N ALA A 566 -36.97 -8.33 22.23
CA ALA A 566 -36.34 -9.63 22.09
C ALA A 566 -35.03 -9.54 21.29
N ARG A 567 -34.13 -10.48 21.56
CA ARG A 567 -33.01 -10.75 20.63
C ARG A 567 -33.55 -11.45 19.38
N PRO A 568 -32.80 -11.47 18.25
CA PRO A 568 -33.18 -12.24 17.08
C PRO A 568 -33.45 -13.71 17.44
N LEU A 569 -34.61 -14.21 17.04
CA LEU A 569 -35.15 -15.53 17.37
C LEU A 569 -35.12 -16.45 16.14
N SER A 570 -35.03 -17.76 16.34
CA SER A 570 -35.28 -18.71 15.25
C SER A 570 -36.71 -18.57 14.73
N PRO A 571 -37.01 -18.95 13.47
CA PRO A 571 -38.38 -18.87 12.93
C PRO A 571 -39.43 -19.54 13.83
N GLN A 572 -39.09 -20.65 14.44
CA GLN A 572 -39.96 -21.38 15.39
C GLN A 572 -40.19 -20.58 16.68
N ALA A 573 -39.11 -20.08 17.31
CA ALA A 573 -39.24 -19.30 18.55
C ALA A 573 -39.97 -17.97 18.30
N PHE A 574 -39.84 -17.35 17.11
CA PHE A 574 -40.61 -16.18 16.72
C PHE A 574 -42.10 -16.48 16.54
N ALA A 575 -42.45 -17.62 15.93
CA ALA A 575 -43.85 -18.06 15.82
C ALA A 575 -44.49 -18.30 17.22
N GLU A 576 -43.75 -18.88 18.14
CA GLU A 576 -44.18 -19.03 19.54
C GLU A 576 -44.38 -17.66 20.23
N LEU A 577 -43.50 -16.68 19.97
CA LEU A 577 -43.65 -15.32 20.51
C LEU A 577 -44.90 -14.65 19.95
N LEU A 578 -45.18 -14.79 18.65
CA LEU A 578 -46.39 -14.28 18.03
C LEU A 578 -47.68 -14.88 18.66
N ALA A 579 -47.68 -16.21 18.94
CA ALA A 579 -48.80 -16.88 19.54
C ALA A 579 -49.09 -16.42 20.99
N ARG A 580 -48.05 -15.98 21.74
CA ARG A 580 -48.17 -15.41 23.07
C ARG A 580 -48.74 -13.99 23.06
N ALA A 581 -48.69 -13.29 21.89
CA ALA A 581 -49.17 -11.94 21.67
C ALA A 581 -48.76 -10.93 22.77
N PRO A 582 -47.45 -10.82 23.09
CA PRO A 582 -46.98 -9.95 24.17
C PRO A 582 -47.34 -8.47 23.90
N ARG A 583 -47.38 -7.68 24.97
CA ARG A 583 -47.49 -6.22 24.88
C ARG A 583 -46.35 -5.60 25.69
N TRP A 584 -45.80 -4.55 25.18
CA TRP A 584 -44.73 -3.75 25.80
C TRP A 584 -45.17 -2.32 26.09
#